data_9d4f9d1bce043d3e21ed49f69a802739
#
_entry.id   9d4f9d1bce043d3e21ed49f69a802739
#
_cell.length_a   1.000
_cell.length_b   1.000
_cell.length_c   1.000
_cell.angle_alpha   90.00
_cell.angle_beta   90.00
_cell.angle_gamma   90.00
#
_symmetry.space_group_name_H-M   'P 1'
#
loop_
_entity.id
_entity.type
_entity.pdbx_description
1 polymer ?
#
loop_
_entity_poly.entity_id
_entity_poly.type
_entity_poly.pdbx_seq_one_letter_code
_entity_poly.pdbx_strand_id
1 'polypeptide(L)'
;MITRAPVTSFKTAYKALQLKRSYAVPSFAPSSASPFTIFDRNLKLAQRDRAASDVQRSRVTDMVKSETAEIMVDRLLDIKRRYPLILDYGSGPGYLAKHLDEEITKKVIMVDSSRKMLYRDEDVEVDVDLERVHLDEEQLASHFPENSHDCIMSCLSMHWINDLPGALAQIKRVLQPDGVFIGSMFGGDTLFELRTALQLAELEREGGISPRISPMTDSQSLTSLLNRAGFALSTVDVDEMTIAYPSIFELVEDLKWMGEGNAVVNRRKGLDWKTLAAAGEIYKELHGLEDGSIPATFQIMHMIGWKPDPSQPKPAKRGSGSTNLADIIGEEGFQKLGQS
;
A
#
# COMPACT_ATOMS: atom_id res chain seq x y z
N MET A 1 19.76 63.94 -36.55
CA MET A 1 18.56 64.19 -35.71
C MET A 1 17.81 62.85 -35.50
N ILE A 2 17.99 62.25 -34.33
CA ILE A 2 17.36 60.99 -33.95
C ILE A 2 16.25 61.34 -32.97
N THR A 3 15.03 61.24 -33.43
CA THR A 3 13.83 61.48 -32.58
C THR A 3 13.55 60.28 -31.70
N ARG A 4 13.65 60.49 -30.37
CA ARG A 4 13.25 59.54 -29.35
C ARG A 4 11.74 59.45 -29.25
N ALA A 5 11.19 58.23 -29.38
CA ALA A 5 9.80 57.93 -29.05
C ALA A 5 9.55 57.94 -27.53
N PRO A 6 8.38 58.37 -27.05
CA PRO A 6 8.09 58.48 -25.62
C PRO A 6 7.89 57.11 -24.98
N VAL A 7 8.53 56.88 -23.85
CA VAL A 7 8.34 55.73 -22.95
C VAL A 7 6.98 55.90 -22.26
N THR A 8 5.97 55.21 -22.71
CA THR A 8 4.67 55.12 -22.04
C THR A 8 4.79 54.19 -20.83
N SER A 9 4.45 54.77 -19.71
CA SER A 9 4.59 54.24 -18.36
C SER A 9 3.98 52.82 -18.17
N PHE A 10 4.81 51.86 -17.76
CA PHE A 10 4.43 50.50 -17.35
C PHE A 10 3.47 50.45 -16.15
N LYS A 11 3.20 51.57 -15.50
CA LYS A 11 2.29 51.64 -14.32
C LYS A 11 0.80 51.55 -14.68
N THR A 12 0.39 51.81 -15.90
CA THR A 12 -1.04 51.79 -16.29
C THR A 12 -1.52 50.39 -16.71
N ALA A 13 -0.60 49.52 -17.16
CA ALA A 13 -0.93 48.15 -17.55
C ALA A 13 -1.16 47.22 -16.33
N TYR A 14 -0.52 47.53 -15.17
CA TYR A 14 -0.65 46.71 -13.96
C TYR A 14 -2.00 46.89 -13.24
N LYS A 15 -2.67 48.01 -13.44
CA LYS A 15 -3.97 48.32 -12.83
C LYS A 15 -5.17 47.71 -13.58
N ALA A 16 -5.01 47.34 -14.84
CA ALA A 16 -6.07 46.73 -15.63
C ALA A 16 -6.17 45.18 -15.48
N LEU A 17 -5.15 44.53 -14.88
CA LEU A 17 -5.10 43.10 -14.65
C LEU A 17 -5.58 42.66 -13.25
N GLN A 18 -6.07 43.61 -12.43
CA GLN A 18 -6.86 43.29 -11.23
C GLN A 18 -8.31 43.00 -11.60
N LEU A 19 -8.54 42.16 -12.56
CA LEU A 19 -9.81 41.51 -12.81
C LEU A 19 -10.07 40.55 -11.64
N LYS A 20 -11.00 41.01 -10.77
CA LYS A 20 -11.76 40.26 -9.80
C LYS A 20 -11.71 38.73 -10.04
N ARG A 21 -10.67 38.06 -9.53
CA ARG A 21 -10.77 36.66 -9.22
C ARG A 21 -11.65 36.57 -7.99
N SER A 22 -12.93 36.42 -8.20
CA SER A 22 -13.85 35.89 -7.22
C SER A 22 -13.31 34.49 -6.90
N TYR A 23 -12.61 34.35 -5.79
CA TYR A 23 -12.36 33.05 -5.18
C TYR A 23 -13.72 32.55 -4.74
N ALA A 24 -14.39 31.77 -5.59
CA ALA A 24 -15.46 30.92 -5.14
C ALA A 24 -14.81 30.00 -4.10
N VAL A 25 -15.08 30.28 -2.82
CA VAL A 25 -14.82 29.30 -1.75
C VAL A 25 -15.55 28.05 -2.18
N PRO A 26 -14.85 26.90 -2.40
CA PRO A 26 -15.55 25.68 -2.73
C PRO A 26 -16.54 25.44 -1.60
N SER A 27 -17.84 25.45 -1.92
CA SER A 27 -18.86 25.04 -0.97
C SER A 27 -18.56 23.56 -0.68
N PHE A 28 -18.04 23.29 0.50
CA PHE A 28 -18.02 21.94 1.05
C PHE A 28 -19.48 21.58 1.34
N ALA A 29 -20.15 21.02 0.34
CA ALA A 29 -21.37 20.28 0.61
C ALA A 29 -20.92 19.10 1.51
N PRO A 30 -21.48 18.94 2.71
CA PRO A 30 -21.18 17.79 3.53
C PRO A 30 -21.61 16.56 2.73
N SER A 31 -20.66 15.72 2.31
CA SER A 31 -21.00 14.40 1.81
C SER A 31 -21.67 13.67 2.99
N SER A 32 -22.73 12.93 2.73
CA SER A 32 -23.39 12.06 3.72
C SER A 32 -22.49 10.87 4.14
N ALA A 33 -21.20 10.92 3.83
CA ALA A 33 -20.21 9.95 4.24
C ALA A 33 -19.93 10.07 5.73
N SER A 34 -19.84 8.95 6.41
CA SER A 34 -19.36 8.87 7.79
C SER A 34 -18.08 9.71 7.95
N PRO A 35 -17.88 10.43 9.06
CA PRO A 35 -16.66 11.21 9.31
C PRO A 35 -15.37 10.36 9.30
N PHE A 36 -15.51 9.04 9.30
CA PHE A 36 -14.42 8.06 9.23
C PHE A 36 -14.14 7.55 7.81
N THR A 37 -14.87 8.03 6.78
CA THR A 37 -14.62 7.61 5.39
C THR A 37 -13.47 8.43 4.81
N ILE A 38 -12.32 7.80 4.62
CA ILE A 38 -11.12 8.41 4.02
C ILE A 38 -11.12 8.20 2.51
N PHE A 39 -11.44 6.98 2.06
CA PHE A 39 -11.36 6.57 0.67
C PHE A 39 -12.73 6.42 0.03
N ASP A 40 -12.85 6.89 -1.20
CA ASP A 40 -13.97 6.64 -2.10
C ASP A 40 -13.82 5.23 -2.69
N ARG A 41 -14.45 4.24 -2.05
CA ARG A 41 -14.38 2.82 -2.44
C ARG A 41 -14.93 2.58 -3.85
N ASN A 42 -15.95 3.33 -4.26
CA ASN A 42 -16.50 3.21 -5.62
C ASN A 42 -15.50 3.69 -6.67
N LEU A 43 -14.79 4.79 -6.38
CA LEU A 43 -13.73 5.24 -7.28
C LEU A 43 -12.60 4.22 -7.32
N LYS A 44 -12.17 3.67 -6.17
CA LYS A 44 -11.11 2.66 -6.14
C LYS A 44 -11.49 1.44 -6.96
N LEU A 45 -12.73 0.95 -6.83
CA LEU A 45 -13.26 -0.12 -7.65
C LEU A 45 -13.18 0.22 -9.16
N ALA A 46 -13.63 1.43 -9.54
CA ALA A 46 -13.56 1.87 -10.94
C ALA A 46 -12.11 2.00 -11.46
N GLN A 47 -11.16 2.39 -10.60
CA GLN A 47 -9.73 2.43 -10.97
C GLN A 47 -9.17 1.02 -11.21
N ARG A 48 -9.47 0.06 -10.33
CA ARG A 48 -9.06 -1.34 -10.45
C ARG A 48 -9.71 -2.01 -11.67
N ASP A 49 -11.00 -1.79 -11.89
CA ASP A 49 -11.72 -2.30 -13.07
C ASP A 49 -11.15 -1.74 -14.39
N ARG A 50 -10.71 -0.50 -14.40
CA ARG A 50 -10.03 0.11 -15.55
C ARG A 50 -8.66 -0.51 -15.77
N ALA A 51 -7.86 -0.66 -14.72
CA ALA A 51 -6.56 -1.33 -14.81
C ALA A 51 -6.71 -2.75 -15.38
N ALA A 52 -7.69 -3.53 -14.91
CA ALA A 52 -7.98 -4.86 -15.42
C ALA A 52 -8.51 -4.89 -16.87
N SER A 53 -8.98 -3.77 -17.41
CA SER A 53 -9.53 -3.73 -18.79
C SER A 53 -8.46 -3.78 -19.89
N ASP A 54 -7.22 -3.40 -19.57
CA ASP A 54 -6.05 -3.58 -20.44
C ASP A 54 -5.06 -4.53 -19.75
N VAL A 55 -5.29 -5.83 -19.98
CA VAL A 55 -4.55 -6.91 -19.32
C VAL A 55 -3.04 -6.79 -19.53
N GLN A 56 -2.61 -6.48 -20.74
CA GLN A 56 -1.19 -6.41 -21.10
C GLN A 56 -0.48 -5.28 -20.34
N ARG A 57 -1.06 -4.09 -20.34
CA ARG A 57 -0.49 -2.95 -19.60
C ARG A 57 -0.50 -3.17 -18.10
N SER A 58 -1.61 -3.70 -17.57
CA SER A 58 -1.72 -4.00 -16.14
C SER A 58 -0.68 -5.03 -15.69
N ARG A 59 -0.43 -6.10 -16.48
CA ARG A 59 0.59 -7.11 -16.17
C ARG A 59 2.02 -6.54 -16.13
N VAL A 60 2.34 -5.61 -17.03
CA VAL A 60 3.66 -4.94 -17.02
C VAL A 60 3.92 -4.20 -15.71
N THR A 61 2.87 -3.65 -15.08
CA THR A 61 2.98 -2.87 -13.84
C THR A 61 2.86 -3.72 -12.57
N ASP A 62 2.76 -5.04 -12.67
CA ASP A 62 2.57 -5.93 -11.52
C ASP A 62 3.84 -6.16 -10.68
N MET A 63 5.01 -5.68 -11.11
CA MET A 63 6.31 -6.02 -10.53
C MET A 63 6.33 -5.86 -9.01
N VAL A 64 5.93 -4.70 -8.47
CA VAL A 64 5.91 -4.45 -7.02
C VAL A 64 5.04 -5.45 -6.28
N LYS A 65 3.85 -5.75 -6.83
CA LYS A 65 2.90 -6.67 -6.20
C LYS A 65 3.33 -8.12 -6.29
N SER A 66 3.94 -8.51 -7.41
CA SER A 66 4.46 -9.86 -7.61
C SER A 66 5.65 -10.15 -6.70
N GLU A 67 6.62 -9.24 -6.63
CA GLU A 67 7.79 -9.39 -5.76
C GLU A 67 7.38 -9.39 -4.28
N THR A 68 6.44 -8.52 -3.89
CA THR A 68 5.88 -8.54 -2.53
C THR A 68 5.18 -9.88 -2.22
N ALA A 69 4.46 -10.44 -3.19
CA ALA A 69 3.78 -11.73 -3.03
C ALA A 69 4.78 -12.88 -2.85
N GLU A 70 5.88 -12.89 -3.61
CA GLU A 70 6.97 -13.85 -3.46
C GLU A 70 7.58 -13.79 -2.06
N ILE A 71 7.95 -12.60 -1.58
CA ILE A 71 8.46 -12.40 -0.20
C ILE A 71 7.45 -12.89 0.84
N MET A 72 6.16 -12.66 0.64
CA MET A 72 5.13 -13.12 1.57
C MET A 72 5.00 -14.66 1.59
N VAL A 73 5.16 -15.32 0.46
CA VAL A 73 5.17 -16.79 0.39
C VAL A 73 6.41 -17.34 1.07
N ASP A 74 7.58 -16.74 0.89
CA ASP A 74 8.79 -17.13 1.62
C ASP A 74 8.60 -17.03 3.15
N ARG A 75 7.99 -15.94 3.63
CA ARG A 75 7.64 -15.78 5.06
C ARG A 75 6.62 -16.83 5.54
N LEU A 76 5.71 -17.28 4.69
CA LEU A 76 4.80 -18.38 5.01
C LEU A 76 5.55 -19.71 5.17
N LEU A 77 6.55 -19.97 4.32
CA LEU A 77 7.40 -21.18 4.37
C LEU A 77 8.23 -21.26 5.66
N ASP A 78 8.65 -20.13 6.21
CA ASP A 78 9.38 -20.06 7.48
C ASP A 78 8.58 -20.63 8.67
N ILE A 79 7.24 -20.62 8.59
CA ILE A 79 6.38 -21.14 9.67
C ILE A 79 6.43 -22.67 9.78
N LYS A 80 6.95 -23.40 8.77
CA LYS A 80 7.08 -24.87 8.76
C LYS A 80 5.78 -25.62 9.04
N ARG A 81 4.63 -25.05 8.61
CA ARG A 81 3.30 -25.62 8.73
C ARG A 81 2.64 -25.62 7.35
N ARG A 82 1.91 -26.69 7.03
CA ARG A 82 1.08 -26.76 5.82
C ARG A 82 -0.28 -26.14 6.09
N TYR A 83 -0.77 -25.39 5.13
CA TYR A 83 -2.09 -24.78 5.17
C TYR A 83 -2.91 -25.32 3.99
N PRO A 84 -3.76 -26.36 4.20
CA PRO A 84 -4.51 -26.98 3.11
C PRO A 84 -5.40 -25.99 2.35
N LEU A 85 -5.83 -24.92 3.03
CA LEU A 85 -6.70 -23.88 2.50
C LEU A 85 -6.16 -22.52 2.93
N ILE A 86 -5.87 -21.66 1.95
CA ILE A 86 -5.48 -20.26 2.16
C ILE A 86 -6.59 -19.37 1.63
N LEU A 87 -6.96 -18.35 2.40
CA LEU A 87 -7.84 -17.28 1.95
C LEU A 87 -6.96 -16.06 1.58
N ASP A 88 -6.99 -15.69 0.30
CA ASP A 88 -6.30 -14.51 -0.24
C ASP A 88 -7.25 -13.31 -0.24
N TYR A 89 -7.06 -12.42 0.72
CA TYR A 89 -7.91 -11.28 1.03
C TYR A 89 -7.48 -10.03 0.29
N GLY A 90 -8.30 -9.57 -0.65
CA GLY A 90 -7.95 -8.52 -1.59
C GLY A 90 -6.96 -9.01 -2.65
N SER A 91 -7.23 -10.21 -3.17
CA SER A 91 -6.30 -11.01 -3.98
C SER A 91 -5.85 -10.36 -5.29
N GLY A 92 -6.62 -9.38 -5.79
CA GLY A 92 -6.39 -8.89 -7.14
C GLY A 92 -6.51 -10.01 -8.18
N PRO A 93 -5.59 -10.11 -9.12
CA PRO A 93 -5.57 -11.16 -10.13
C PRO A 93 -4.91 -12.47 -9.66
N GLY A 94 -4.61 -12.58 -8.34
CA GLY A 94 -3.97 -13.76 -7.76
C GLY A 94 -2.45 -13.68 -7.69
N TYR A 95 -1.91 -12.57 -7.19
CA TYR A 95 -0.45 -12.43 -7.05
C TYR A 95 0.14 -13.53 -6.17
N LEU A 96 -0.47 -13.83 -5.01
CA LEU A 96 -0.03 -14.90 -4.12
C LEU A 96 -0.15 -16.27 -4.77
N ALA A 97 -1.25 -16.53 -5.46
CA ALA A 97 -1.52 -17.83 -6.07
C ALA A 97 -0.48 -18.27 -7.09
N LYS A 98 0.22 -17.33 -7.73
CA LYS A 98 1.27 -17.57 -8.71
C LYS A 98 2.59 -18.10 -8.10
N HIS A 99 2.77 -17.90 -6.79
CA HIS A 99 3.96 -18.32 -6.04
C HIS A 99 3.67 -19.49 -5.09
N LEU A 100 2.41 -19.97 -5.04
CA LEU A 100 1.99 -21.09 -4.21
C LEU A 100 1.95 -22.37 -5.04
N ASP A 101 2.33 -23.50 -4.44
CA ASP A 101 2.31 -24.83 -5.02
C ASP A 101 1.55 -25.83 -4.14
N GLU A 102 1.35 -27.08 -4.64
CA GLU A 102 0.65 -28.15 -3.92
C GLU A 102 1.37 -28.61 -2.66
N GLU A 103 2.68 -28.32 -2.51
CA GLU A 103 3.43 -28.65 -1.29
C GLU A 103 3.06 -27.72 -0.15
N ILE A 104 2.71 -26.47 -0.46
CA ILE A 104 2.34 -25.40 0.49
C ILE A 104 0.85 -25.48 0.80
N THR A 105 0.00 -25.46 -0.25
CA THR A 105 -1.46 -25.44 -0.11
C THR A 105 -2.13 -26.24 -1.23
N LYS A 106 -3.33 -26.74 -0.95
CA LYS A 106 -4.13 -27.41 -1.98
C LYS A 106 -5.08 -26.46 -2.68
N LYS A 107 -5.56 -25.46 -1.96
CA LYS A 107 -6.59 -24.56 -2.46
C LYS A 107 -6.41 -23.15 -1.95
N VAL A 108 -6.62 -22.19 -2.84
CA VAL A 108 -6.66 -20.76 -2.52
C VAL A 108 -8.05 -20.22 -2.82
N ILE A 109 -8.68 -19.58 -1.83
CA ILE A 109 -9.92 -18.80 -2.02
C ILE A 109 -9.50 -17.34 -2.22
N MET A 110 -9.66 -16.87 -3.44
CA MET A 110 -9.37 -15.49 -3.82
C MET A 110 -10.59 -14.60 -3.57
N VAL A 111 -10.44 -13.58 -2.75
CA VAL A 111 -11.51 -12.62 -2.42
C VAL A 111 -11.13 -11.23 -2.90
N ASP A 112 -11.97 -10.59 -3.69
CA ASP A 112 -11.73 -9.23 -4.17
C ASP A 112 -13.04 -8.51 -4.51
N SER A 113 -13.09 -7.20 -4.26
CA SER A 113 -14.21 -6.33 -4.62
C SER A 113 -14.28 -6.00 -6.11
N SER A 114 -13.16 -6.07 -6.84
CA SER A 114 -13.14 -5.89 -8.30
C SER A 114 -13.27 -7.23 -9.01
N ARG A 115 -14.45 -7.49 -9.56
CA ARG A 115 -14.68 -8.70 -10.35
C ARG A 115 -13.75 -8.78 -11.57
N LYS A 116 -13.48 -7.66 -12.24
CA LYS A 116 -12.60 -7.65 -13.41
C LYS A 116 -11.15 -7.98 -13.03
N MET A 117 -10.68 -7.46 -11.90
CA MET A 117 -9.34 -7.77 -11.42
C MET A 117 -9.25 -9.25 -11.01
N LEU A 118 -10.27 -9.77 -10.32
CA LEU A 118 -10.34 -11.16 -9.88
C LEU A 118 -10.27 -12.19 -11.02
N TYR A 119 -10.72 -11.82 -12.22
CA TYR A 119 -10.71 -12.67 -13.41
C TYR A 119 -9.71 -12.21 -14.48
N ARG A 120 -8.86 -11.20 -14.20
CA ARG A 120 -7.89 -10.67 -15.17
C ARG A 120 -6.93 -11.73 -15.70
N ASP A 121 -6.47 -12.60 -14.82
CA ASP A 121 -5.44 -13.62 -15.10
C ASP A 121 -6.04 -15.04 -15.06
N GLU A 122 -7.30 -15.21 -15.51
CA GLU A 122 -7.92 -16.54 -15.59
C GLU A 122 -7.26 -17.46 -16.64
N ASP A 123 -6.47 -16.88 -17.55
CA ASP A 123 -5.68 -17.56 -18.57
C ASP A 123 -4.30 -18.03 -18.06
N VAL A 124 -3.91 -17.65 -16.83
CA VAL A 124 -2.63 -18.05 -16.24
C VAL A 124 -2.82 -19.35 -15.45
N GLU A 125 -2.06 -20.37 -15.81
CA GLU A 125 -2.01 -21.63 -15.06
C GLU A 125 -1.26 -21.43 -13.75
N VAL A 126 -1.78 -22.02 -12.68
CA VAL A 126 -1.19 -22.05 -11.34
C VAL A 126 -1.28 -23.46 -10.79
N ASP A 127 -0.38 -23.80 -9.87
CA ASP A 127 -0.21 -25.17 -9.36
C ASP A 127 -1.18 -25.52 -8.21
N VAL A 128 -2.17 -24.66 -7.94
CA VAL A 128 -3.14 -24.83 -6.85
C VAL A 128 -4.57 -24.65 -7.32
N ASP A 129 -5.52 -25.31 -6.65
CA ASP A 129 -6.95 -25.11 -6.92
C ASP A 129 -7.37 -23.68 -6.56
N LEU A 130 -8.02 -22.97 -7.48
CA LEU A 130 -8.52 -21.62 -7.25
C LEU A 130 -10.04 -21.56 -7.14
N GLU A 131 -10.50 -20.93 -6.07
CA GLU A 131 -11.87 -20.45 -5.95
C GLU A 131 -11.92 -18.94 -5.93
N ARG A 132 -12.75 -18.32 -6.78
CA ARG A 132 -12.87 -16.85 -6.88
C ARG A 132 -14.19 -16.38 -6.27
N VAL A 133 -14.10 -15.53 -5.25
CA VAL A 133 -15.25 -14.99 -4.52
C VAL A 133 -15.28 -13.48 -4.69
N HIS A 134 -16.29 -12.97 -5.41
CA HIS A 134 -16.49 -11.52 -5.55
C HIS A 134 -17.18 -10.99 -4.29
N LEU A 135 -16.43 -10.32 -3.42
CA LEU A 135 -16.88 -9.83 -2.12
C LEU A 135 -16.12 -8.55 -1.75
N ASP A 136 -16.80 -7.59 -1.13
CA ASP A 136 -16.15 -6.44 -0.51
C ASP A 136 -15.35 -6.91 0.72
N GLU A 137 -14.08 -6.52 0.77
CA GLU A 137 -13.15 -6.89 1.84
C GLU A 137 -13.69 -6.46 3.22
N GLU A 138 -14.39 -5.34 3.32
CA GLU A 138 -15.00 -4.88 4.58
C GLU A 138 -16.17 -5.76 5.06
N GLN A 139 -16.59 -6.78 4.29
CA GLN A 139 -17.68 -7.68 4.59
C GLN A 139 -17.26 -9.15 4.80
N LEU A 140 -15.99 -9.42 5.08
CA LEU A 140 -15.43 -10.77 5.18
C LEU A 140 -16.25 -11.69 6.12
N ALA A 141 -16.54 -11.24 7.33
CA ALA A 141 -17.24 -12.03 8.35
C ALA A 141 -18.72 -12.24 8.07
N SER A 142 -19.31 -11.59 7.08
CA SER A 142 -20.67 -11.86 6.63
C SER A 142 -20.76 -13.06 5.69
N HIS A 143 -19.64 -13.38 5.02
CA HIS A 143 -19.57 -14.46 4.03
C HIS A 143 -18.90 -15.72 4.59
N PHE A 144 -17.84 -15.57 5.37
CA PHE A 144 -17.11 -16.70 5.94
C PHE A 144 -17.48 -16.93 7.42
N PRO A 145 -17.71 -18.19 7.82
CA PRO A 145 -18.00 -18.53 9.21
C PRO A 145 -16.84 -18.20 10.15
N GLU A 146 -17.16 -18.05 11.43
CA GLU A 146 -16.14 -17.94 12.46
C GLU A 146 -15.35 -19.25 12.60
N ASN A 147 -14.02 -19.16 12.83
CA ASN A 147 -13.12 -20.30 12.99
C ASN A 147 -13.09 -21.25 11.78
N SER A 148 -13.14 -20.73 10.56
CA SER A 148 -13.24 -21.53 9.34
C SER A 148 -11.94 -21.66 8.55
N HIS A 149 -10.94 -20.81 8.81
CA HIS A 149 -9.70 -20.76 8.02
C HIS A 149 -8.47 -20.83 8.91
N ASP A 150 -7.47 -21.63 8.49
CA ASP A 150 -6.16 -21.76 9.17
C ASP A 150 -5.19 -20.65 8.80
N CYS A 151 -5.29 -20.12 7.57
CA CYS A 151 -4.41 -19.11 7.04
C CYS A 151 -5.21 -18.10 6.23
N ILE A 152 -4.98 -16.80 6.51
CA ILE A 152 -5.47 -15.68 5.70
C ILE A 152 -4.26 -14.85 5.31
N MET A 153 -4.13 -14.57 4.01
CA MET A 153 -3.06 -13.72 3.47
C MET A 153 -3.67 -12.49 2.77
N SER A 154 -2.94 -11.39 2.74
CA SER A 154 -3.36 -10.16 2.02
C SER A 154 -2.16 -9.43 1.46
N CYS A 155 -2.03 -9.37 0.12
CA CYS A 155 -0.93 -8.71 -0.55
C CYS A 155 -1.34 -7.35 -1.09
N LEU A 156 -0.74 -6.27 -0.54
CA LEU A 156 -0.86 -4.88 -1.00
C LEU A 156 -2.29 -4.43 -1.34
N SER A 157 -3.26 -4.75 -0.45
CA SER A 157 -4.68 -4.40 -0.64
C SER A 157 -5.23 -3.56 0.52
N MET A 158 -4.83 -3.83 1.76
CA MET A 158 -5.50 -3.32 2.97
C MET A 158 -5.39 -1.81 3.18
N HIS A 159 -4.43 -1.13 2.55
CA HIS A 159 -4.25 0.33 2.64
C HIS A 159 -5.38 1.13 1.98
N TRP A 160 -6.33 0.46 1.30
CA TRP A 160 -7.54 1.09 0.73
C TRP A 160 -8.80 0.86 1.56
N ILE A 161 -8.70 0.20 2.71
CA ILE A 161 -9.83 -0.10 3.60
C ILE A 161 -10.10 1.12 4.50
N ASN A 162 -11.37 1.55 4.60
CA ASN A 162 -11.75 2.65 5.48
C ASN A 162 -11.75 2.23 6.96
N ASP A 163 -12.32 1.06 7.26
CA ASP A 163 -12.34 0.48 8.61
C ASP A 163 -11.29 -0.63 8.75
N LEU A 164 -10.02 -0.24 8.73
CA LEU A 164 -8.90 -1.19 8.93
C LEU A 164 -8.97 -1.92 10.28
N PRO A 165 -9.31 -1.27 11.41
CA PRO A 165 -9.54 -1.98 12.68
C PRO A 165 -10.64 -3.04 12.58
N GLY A 166 -11.77 -2.72 11.95
CA GLY A 166 -12.88 -3.65 11.73
C GLY A 166 -12.50 -4.80 10.81
N ALA A 167 -11.74 -4.55 9.75
CA ALA A 167 -11.23 -5.58 8.85
C ALA A 167 -10.31 -6.56 9.58
N LEU A 168 -9.36 -6.09 10.38
CA LEU A 168 -8.48 -6.93 11.20
C LEU A 168 -9.27 -7.76 12.22
N ALA A 169 -10.31 -7.18 12.84
CA ALA A 169 -11.20 -7.93 13.75
C ALA A 169 -11.97 -9.02 13.02
N GLN A 170 -12.45 -8.76 11.79
CA GLN A 170 -13.13 -9.76 10.95
C GLN A 170 -12.17 -10.88 10.53
N ILE A 171 -10.95 -10.56 10.10
CA ILE A 171 -9.91 -11.54 9.77
C ILE A 171 -9.66 -12.46 10.96
N LYS A 172 -9.42 -11.89 12.15
CA LYS A 172 -9.22 -12.67 13.37
C LYS A 172 -10.45 -13.55 13.70
N ARG A 173 -11.67 -13.07 13.49
CA ARG A 173 -12.89 -13.84 13.73
C ARG A 173 -12.98 -15.06 12.83
N VAL A 174 -12.67 -14.91 11.54
CA VAL A 174 -12.72 -15.97 10.54
C VAL A 174 -11.61 -17.02 10.74
N LEU A 175 -10.44 -16.60 11.22
CA LEU A 175 -9.35 -17.50 11.55
C LEU A 175 -9.75 -18.50 12.64
N GLN A 176 -9.27 -19.75 12.52
CA GLN A 176 -9.31 -20.75 13.59
C GLN A 176 -8.38 -20.36 14.75
N PRO A 177 -8.60 -20.88 15.98
CA PRO A 177 -7.59 -20.79 17.03
C PRO A 177 -6.23 -21.27 16.52
N ASP A 178 -5.15 -20.55 16.84
CA ASP A 178 -3.79 -20.75 16.31
C ASP A 178 -3.67 -20.60 14.77
N GLY A 179 -4.66 -20.04 14.10
CA GLY A 179 -4.59 -19.65 12.71
C GLY A 179 -3.75 -18.40 12.52
N VAL A 180 -3.09 -18.29 11.36
CA VAL A 180 -2.17 -17.19 11.02
C VAL A 180 -2.79 -16.19 10.05
N PHE A 181 -2.52 -14.93 10.28
CA PHE A 181 -2.70 -13.85 9.33
C PHE A 181 -1.33 -13.33 8.89
N ILE A 182 -1.09 -13.26 7.56
CA ILE A 182 0.08 -12.65 6.95
C ILE A 182 -0.40 -11.57 6.00
N GLY A 183 0.03 -10.34 6.19
CA GLY A 183 -0.38 -9.23 5.35
C GLY A 183 0.77 -8.35 4.90
N SER A 184 0.60 -7.68 3.78
CA SER A 184 1.44 -6.56 3.36
C SER A 184 0.59 -5.38 2.94
N MET A 185 1.09 -4.16 3.19
CA MET A 185 0.45 -2.93 2.75
C MET A 185 1.48 -1.83 2.55
N PHE A 186 1.15 -0.83 1.75
CA PHE A 186 2.02 0.34 1.59
C PHE A 186 2.08 1.15 2.88
N GLY A 187 3.29 1.62 3.22
CA GLY A 187 3.59 2.46 4.36
C GLY A 187 3.64 3.95 4.04
N GLY A 188 3.73 4.76 5.08
CA GLY A 188 3.63 6.23 5.03
C GLY A 188 4.63 6.93 4.11
N ASP A 189 5.80 6.35 3.91
CA ASP A 189 6.87 6.91 3.08
C ASP A 189 6.79 6.49 1.61
N THR A 190 5.78 5.69 1.23
CA THR A 190 5.53 5.36 -0.19
C THR A 190 5.35 6.62 -1.01
N LEU A 191 6.12 6.73 -2.12
CA LEU A 191 6.10 7.82 -3.09
C LEU A 191 6.30 9.20 -2.44
N PHE A 192 7.15 9.29 -1.40
CA PHE A 192 7.43 10.56 -0.71
C PHE A 192 8.05 11.60 -1.66
N GLU A 193 8.85 11.15 -2.63
CA GLU A 193 9.46 12.00 -3.65
C GLU A 193 8.38 12.65 -4.54
N LEU A 194 7.43 11.82 -5.04
CA LEU A 194 6.32 12.30 -5.85
C LEU A 194 5.41 13.24 -5.05
N ARG A 195 5.17 12.91 -3.77
CA ARG A 195 4.37 13.74 -2.85
C ARG A 195 4.99 15.12 -2.69
N THR A 196 6.29 15.19 -2.43
CA THR A 196 7.03 16.45 -2.23
C THR A 196 7.02 17.29 -3.51
N ALA A 197 7.32 16.69 -4.65
CA ALA A 197 7.35 17.38 -5.93
C ALA A 197 5.97 17.96 -6.32
N LEU A 198 4.89 17.18 -6.15
CA LEU A 198 3.53 17.63 -6.45
C LEU A 198 3.09 18.74 -5.49
N GLN A 199 3.40 18.66 -4.20
CA GLN A 199 3.05 19.70 -3.22
C GLN A 199 3.75 21.03 -3.55
N LEU A 200 5.02 21.02 -3.89
CA LEU A 200 5.75 22.21 -4.26
C LEU A 200 5.21 22.83 -5.56
N ALA A 201 4.93 22.00 -6.57
CA ALA A 201 4.37 22.49 -7.84
C ALA A 201 2.95 23.07 -7.67
N GLU A 202 2.09 22.46 -6.85
CA GLU A 202 0.76 22.98 -6.56
C GLU A 202 0.81 24.29 -5.78
N LEU A 203 1.72 24.39 -4.79
CA LEU A 203 1.89 25.61 -4.01
C LEU A 203 2.30 26.79 -4.89
N GLU A 204 3.24 26.58 -5.81
CA GLU A 204 3.71 27.60 -6.74
C GLU A 204 2.62 28.01 -7.76
N ARG A 205 1.95 27.02 -8.38
CA ARG A 205 1.10 27.27 -9.54
C ARG A 205 -0.37 27.44 -9.23
N GLU A 206 -0.86 26.79 -8.18
CA GLU A 206 -2.27 26.75 -7.84
C GLU A 206 -2.59 27.45 -6.51
N GLY A 207 -1.56 27.89 -5.78
CA GLY A 207 -1.70 28.62 -4.53
C GLY A 207 -2.29 27.81 -3.38
N GLY A 208 -2.15 26.48 -3.42
CA GLY A 208 -2.64 25.59 -2.36
C GLY A 208 -2.25 24.15 -2.62
N ILE A 209 -2.35 23.32 -1.60
CA ILE A 209 -1.96 21.91 -1.62
C ILE A 209 -3.21 21.03 -1.62
N SER A 210 -3.18 19.92 -2.34
CA SER A 210 -4.21 18.90 -2.28
C SER A 210 -3.59 17.51 -2.00
N PRO A 211 -4.30 16.60 -1.37
CA PRO A 211 -3.82 15.23 -1.18
C PRO A 211 -3.77 14.53 -2.55
N ARG A 212 -2.58 14.46 -3.16
CA ARG A 212 -2.34 13.74 -4.43
C ARG A 212 -1.93 12.30 -4.21
N ILE A 213 -1.18 12.05 -3.13
CA ILE A 213 -0.83 10.72 -2.65
C ILE A 213 -1.72 10.41 -1.45
N SER A 214 -2.27 9.19 -1.42
CA SER A 214 -3.12 8.74 -0.31
C SER A 214 -2.37 8.74 1.00
N PRO A 215 -3.02 9.08 2.11
CA PRO A 215 -2.45 8.87 3.43
C PRO A 215 -2.34 7.37 3.69
N MET A 216 -1.22 6.95 4.23
CA MET A 216 -0.93 5.58 4.60
C MET A 216 -0.52 5.54 6.07
N THR A 217 -0.67 4.36 6.70
CA THR A 217 -0.33 4.18 8.11
C THR A 217 1.19 4.00 8.29
N ASP A 218 1.68 4.15 9.51
CA ASP A 218 3.04 3.83 9.91
C ASP A 218 3.11 2.48 10.64
N SER A 219 4.32 1.93 10.82
CA SER A 219 4.55 0.62 11.42
C SER A 219 4.13 0.57 12.91
N GLN A 220 4.27 1.66 13.64
CA GLN A 220 3.89 1.74 15.06
C GLN A 220 2.36 1.70 15.21
N SER A 221 1.65 2.47 14.37
CA SER A 221 0.19 2.46 14.32
C SER A 221 -0.34 1.09 13.92
N LEU A 222 0.28 0.45 12.91
CA LEU A 222 -0.11 -0.88 12.45
C LEU A 222 0.09 -1.95 13.55
N THR A 223 1.22 -1.91 14.26
CA THR A 223 1.47 -2.79 15.43
C THR A 223 0.39 -2.60 16.50
N SER A 224 0.02 -1.35 16.77
CA SER A 224 -1.04 -1.03 17.74
C SER A 224 -2.40 -1.57 17.29
N LEU A 225 -2.71 -1.48 15.98
CA LEU A 225 -3.95 -2.01 15.40
C LEU A 225 -4.05 -3.54 15.52
N LEU A 226 -2.98 -4.27 15.21
CA LEU A 226 -2.93 -5.74 15.38
C LEU A 226 -3.15 -6.14 16.84
N ASN A 227 -2.48 -5.48 17.77
CA ASN A 227 -2.65 -5.73 19.22
C ASN A 227 -4.09 -5.42 19.66
N ARG A 228 -4.69 -4.33 19.23
CA ARG A 228 -6.08 -3.96 19.56
C ARG A 228 -7.09 -4.91 18.94
N ALA A 229 -6.84 -5.42 17.74
CA ALA A 229 -7.64 -6.48 17.15
C ALA A 229 -7.50 -7.80 17.93
N GLY A 230 -6.47 -7.91 18.79
CA GLY A 230 -6.23 -9.04 19.68
C GLY A 230 -5.52 -10.20 19.00
N PHE A 231 -4.65 -9.93 18.03
CA PHE A 231 -3.67 -10.91 17.55
C PHE A 231 -2.58 -11.15 18.59
N ALA A 232 -2.11 -12.39 18.66
CA ALA A 232 -0.95 -12.79 19.46
C ALA A 232 0.28 -12.90 18.55
N LEU A 233 1.48 -12.85 19.15
CA LEU A 233 2.77 -13.02 18.45
C LEU A 233 2.90 -12.12 17.22
N SER A 234 2.29 -10.94 17.29
CA SER A 234 2.27 -10.00 16.15
C SER A 234 3.64 -9.35 15.93
N THR A 235 4.06 -9.30 14.68
CA THR A 235 5.29 -8.63 14.23
C THR A 235 4.97 -7.78 13.01
N VAL A 236 5.57 -6.62 12.93
CA VAL A 236 5.54 -5.73 11.75
C VAL A 236 6.97 -5.45 11.34
N ASP A 237 7.26 -5.65 10.08
CA ASP A 237 8.53 -5.42 9.43
C ASP A 237 8.34 -4.41 8.29
N VAL A 238 9.39 -3.67 7.93
CA VAL A 238 9.33 -2.60 6.91
C VAL A 238 10.44 -2.83 5.89
N ASP A 239 10.04 -3.02 4.65
CA ASP A 239 10.93 -3.12 3.51
C ASP A 239 10.72 -1.93 2.57
N GLU A 240 11.71 -1.60 1.75
CA GLU A 240 11.64 -0.55 0.74
C GLU A 240 12.07 -1.09 -0.61
N MET A 241 11.24 -0.79 -1.62
CA MET A 241 11.53 -1.10 -3.02
C MET A 241 11.58 0.20 -3.80
N THR A 242 12.69 0.47 -4.49
CA THR A 242 12.85 1.67 -5.31
C THR A 242 12.92 1.31 -6.78
N ILE A 243 12.07 1.93 -7.59
CA ILE A 243 12.00 1.75 -9.04
C ILE A 243 12.43 3.04 -9.72
N ALA A 244 13.35 2.96 -10.67
CA ALA A 244 13.75 4.10 -11.49
C ALA A 244 12.80 4.27 -12.68
N TYR A 245 12.32 5.50 -12.89
CA TYR A 245 11.45 5.87 -14.00
C TYR A 245 12.12 6.93 -14.89
N PRO A 246 11.89 6.87 -16.21
CA PRO A 246 12.43 7.90 -17.12
C PRO A 246 11.91 9.31 -16.82
N SER A 247 10.64 9.43 -16.40
CA SER A 247 10.03 10.69 -15.98
C SER A 247 8.81 10.49 -15.08
N ILE A 248 8.30 11.61 -14.55
CA ILE A 248 7.06 11.63 -13.74
C ILE A 248 5.83 11.13 -14.52
N PHE A 249 5.84 11.24 -15.85
CA PHE A 249 4.71 10.85 -16.69
C PHE A 249 4.56 9.33 -16.74
N GLU A 250 5.66 8.59 -16.93
CA GLU A 250 5.68 7.13 -16.90
C GLU A 250 5.30 6.61 -15.52
N LEU A 251 5.84 7.23 -14.45
CA LEU A 251 5.47 6.87 -13.08
C LEU A 251 3.96 7.01 -12.84
N VAL A 252 3.36 8.14 -13.22
CA VAL A 252 1.93 8.40 -13.01
C VAL A 252 1.07 7.46 -13.89
N GLU A 253 1.54 7.12 -15.10
CA GLU A 253 0.85 6.15 -15.96
C GLU A 253 0.88 4.75 -15.35
N ASP A 254 2.02 4.30 -14.83
CA ASP A 254 2.15 3.00 -14.18
C ASP A 254 1.27 2.91 -12.92
N LEU A 255 1.28 3.92 -12.05
CA LEU A 255 0.40 3.98 -10.88
C LEU A 255 -1.08 3.85 -11.26
N LYS A 256 -1.48 4.38 -12.41
CA LYS A 256 -2.84 4.24 -12.95
C LYS A 256 -3.14 2.79 -13.37
N TRP A 257 -2.18 2.10 -14.01
CA TRP A 257 -2.36 0.71 -14.46
C TRP A 257 -2.17 -0.31 -13.33
N MET A 258 -1.43 0.03 -12.30
CA MET A 258 -1.40 -0.70 -11.03
C MET A 258 -2.74 -0.64 -10.28
N GLY A 259 -3.62 0.34 -10.61
CA GLY A 259 -4.84 0.62 -9.86
C GLY A 259 -4.57 1.39 -8.55
N GLU A 260 -3.38 1.98 -8.40
CA GLU A 260 -2.94 2.66 -7.16
C GLU A 260 -3.15 4.18 -7.17
N GLY A 261 -3.91 4.69 -8.13
CA GLY A 261 -4.30 6.11 -8.15
C GLY A 261 -5.01 6.53 -6.86
N ASN A 262 -4.81 7.79 -6.45
CA ASN A 262 -5.43 8.36 -5.27
C ASN A 262 -6.97 8.24 -5.28
N ALA A 263 -7.55 7.82 -4.17
CA ALA A 263 -8.99 7.67 -3.99
C ALA A 263 -9.53 8.39 -2.75
N VAL A 264 -8.78 9.35 -2.18
CA VAL A 264 -9.25 10.13 -1.02
C VAL A 264 -10.54 10.90 -1.38
N VAL A 265 -11.52 10.90 -0.48
CA VAL A 265 -12.82 11.56 -0.72
C VAL A 265 -12.65 13.05 -1.03
N ASN A 266 -11.78 13.74 -0.30
CA ASN A 266 -11.55 15.18 -0.43
C ASN A 266 -10.45 15.56 -1.44
N ARG A 267 -10.08 14.64 -2.35
CA ARG A 267 -9.10 14.92 -3.41
C ARG A 267 -9.59 15.98 -4.38
N ARG A 268 -8.68 16.78 -4.92
CA ARG A 268 -8.96 17.65 -6.06
C ARG A 268 -9.13 16.77 -7.32
N LYS A 269 -10.21 17.01 -8.07
CA LYS A 269 -10.47 16.30 -9.34
C LYS A 269 -9.53 16.81 -10.42
N GLY A 270 -8.81 15.90 -11.06
CA GLY A 270 -7.84 16.19 -12.11
C GLY A 270 -6.52 16.80 -11.58
N LEU A 271 -5.52 16.71 -12.40
CA LEU A 271 -4.21 17.34 -12.25
C LEU A 271 -3.92 18.04 -13.58
N ASP A 272 -3.64 19.35 -13.53
CA ASP A 272 -3.26 20.08 -14.74
C ASP A 272 -1.91 19.53 -15.23
N TRP A 273 -1.81 19.23 -16.52
CA TRP A 273 -0.58 18.72 -17.12
C TRP A 273 0.61 19.69 -16.93
N LYS A 274 0.35 21.00 -16.83
CA LYS A 274 1.37 22.03 -16.58
C LYS A 274 1.89 21.93 -15.15
N THR A 275 1.03 21.64 -14.19
CA THR A 275 1.41 21.40 -12.78
C THR A 275 2.20 20.09 -12.68
N LEU A 276 1.79 19.04 -13.41
CA LEU A 276 2.52 17.78 -13.46
C LEU A 276 3.91 17.94 -14.09
N ALA A 277 4.02 18.70 -15.20
CA ALA A 277 5.30 18.97 -15.83
C ALA A 277 6.25 19.76 -14.90
N ALA A 278 5.73 20.77 -14.19
CA ALA A 278 6.53 21.48 -13.19
C ALA A 278 6.96 20.58 -12.03
N ALA A 279 6.06 19.70 -11.56
CA ALA A 279 6.42 18.69 -10.56
C ALA A 279 7.53 17.77 -11.07
N GLY A 280 7.53 17.41 -12.36
CA GLY A 280 8.58 16.60 -12.96
C GLY A 280 9.97 17.25 -12.89
N GLU A 281 10.07 18.55 -13.17
CA GLU A 281 11.34 19.29 -13.04
C GLU A 281 11.78 19.40 -11.57
N ILE A 282 10.84 19.69 -10.66
CA ILE A 282 11.14 19.71 -9.22
C ILE A 282 11.58 18.33 -8.73
N TYR A 283 10.97 17.25 -9.23
CA TYR A 283 11.31 15.88 -8.88
C TYR A 283 12.76 15.56 -9.27
N LYS A 284 13.14 15.91 -10.51
CA LYS A 284 14.52 15.70 -11.02
C LYS A 284 15.53 16.49 -10.22
N GLU A 285 15.23 17.74 -9.88
CA GLU A 285 16.14 18.61 -9.12
C GLU A 285 16.37 18.09 -7.69
N LEU A 286 15.30 17.57 -7.03
CA LEU A 286 15.38 17.13 -5.64
C LEU A 286 15.85 15.69 -5.46
N HIS A 287 15.49 14.82 -6.39
CA HIS A 287 15.63 13.36 -6.24
C HIS A 287 16.16 12.66 -7.49
N GLY A 288 16.49 13.40 -8.57
CA GLY A 288 16.99 12.82 -9.82
C GLY A 288 18.26 11.98 -9.62
N LEU A 289 18.34 10.87 -10.35
CA LEU A 289 19.51 10.00 -10.37
C LEU A 289 20.54 10.52 -11.39
N GLU A 290 21.78 10.03 -11.31
CA GLU A 290 22.89 10.48 -12.18
C GLU A 290 22.62 10.22 -13.67
N ASP A 291 21.82 9.20 -13.99
CA ASP A 291 21.41 8.84 -15.35
C ASP A 291 20.25 9.69 -15.90
N GLY A 292 19.73 10.61 -15.09
CA GLY A 292 18.59 11.49 -15.43
C GLY A 292 17.23 10.87 -15.19
N SER A 293 17.15 9.64 -14.68
CA SER A 293 15.92 9.01 -14.22
C SER A 293 15.49 9.55 -12.84
N ILE A 294 14.27 9.24 -12.44
CA ILE A 294 13.71 9.59 -11.12
C ILE A 294 13.41 8.32 -10.33
N PRO A 295 13.77 8.23 -9.05
CA PRO A 295 13.41 7.10 -8.19
C PRO A 295 11.96 7.21 -7.75
N ALA A 296 11.27 6.10 -7.60
CA ALA A 296 9.98 6.01 -6.93
C ALA A 296 10.08 4.95 -5.84
N THR A 297 9.98 5.38 -4.59
CA THR A 297 10.14 4.51 -3.43
C THR A 297 8.77 4.00 -2.97
N PHE A 298 8.66 2.68 -2.85
CA PHE A 298 7.51 1.99 -2.28
C PHE A 298 7.94 1.39 -0.94
N GLN A 299 7.44 1.96 0.15
CA GLN A 299 7.62 1.40 1.48
C GLN A 299 6.55 0.33 1.71
N ILE A 300 6.98 -0.90 2.00
CA ILE A 300 6.11 -2.05 2.17
C ILE A 300 6.19 -2.49 3.63
N MET A 301 5.06 -2.47 4.32
CA MET A 301 4.93 -2.98 5.67
C MET A 301 4.39 -4.41 5.62
N HIS A 302 5.20 -5.35 6.06
CA HIS A 302 4.81 -6.74 6.25
C HIS A 302 4.33 -6.95 7.68
N MET A 303 3.25 -7.67 7.86
CA MET A 303 2.67 -7.95 9.16
C MET A 303 2.33 -9.43 9.29
N ILE A 304 2.52 -9.96 10.47
CA ILE A 304 2.11 -11.31 10.83
C ILE A 304 1.44 -11.28 12.20
N GLY A 305 0.44 -12.14 12.41
CA GLY A 305 -0.21 -12.30 13.70
C GLY A 305 -1.02 -13.57 13.75
N TRP A 306 -1.17 -14.15 14.92
CA TRP A 306 -1.93 -15.37 15.15
C TRP A 306 -3.18 -15.10 15.95
N LYS A 307 -4.25 -15.83 15.66
CA LYS A 307 -5.39 -15.89 16.58
C LYS A 307 -4.95 -16.58 17.87
N PRO A 308 -5.19 -15.97 19.05
CA PRO A 308 -4.77 -16.55 20.33
C PRO A 308 -5.29 -17.96 20.55
N ASP A 309 -4.41 -18.85 21.01
CA ASP A 309 -4.74 -20.21 21.44
C ASP A 309 -3.87 -20.61 22.65
N PRO A 310 -4.38 -21.44 23.60
CA PRO A 310 -3.61 -21.90 24.75
C PRO A 310 -2.35 -22.71 24.42
N SER A 311 -2.27 -23.33 23.23
CA SER A 311 -1.13 -24.10 22.72
C SER A 311 0.09 -23.23 22.38
N GLN A 312 -0.13 -21.92 22.15
CA GLN A 312 0.94 -21.01 21.76
C GLN A 312 2.02 -20.84 22.84
N PRO A 313 3.30 -20.67 22.43
CA PRO A 313 4.38 -20.46 23.38
C PRO A 313 4.14 -19.20 24.21
N LYS A 314 4.30 -19.32 25.52
CA LYS A 314 4.19 -18.19 26.44
C LYS A 314 5.58 -17.65 26.78
N PRO A 315 5.73 -16.35 27.01
CA PRO A 315 6.99 -15.80 27.50
C PRO A 315 7.46 -16.54 28.76
N ALA A 316 8.76 -16.83 28.83
CA ALA A 316 9.35 -17.44 30.01
C ALA A 316 9.12 -16.53 31.22
N LYS A 317 8.95 -17.13 32.40
CA LYS A 317 8.78 -16.37 33.65
C LYS A 317 10.03 -15.54 33.92
N ARG A 318 9.87 -14.32 34.44
CA ARG A 318 11.02 -13.51 34.88
C ARG A 318 11.86 -14.29 35.86
N GLY A 319 13.19 -14.33 35.66
CA GLY A 319 14.13 -15.07 36.48
C GLY A 319 14.24 -16.57 36.15
N SER A 320 13.62 -17.05 35.07
CA SER A 320 13.73 -18.46 34.62
C SER A 320 14.98 -18.75 33.78
N GLY A 321 15.79 -17.74 33.46
CA GLY A 321 17.07 -17.91 32.78
C GLY A 321 18.07 -18.59 33.71
N SER A 322 18.24 -19.91 33.54
CA SER A 322 19.16 -20.73 34.33
C SER A 322 20.51 -20.96 33.63
N THR A 323 20.61 -20.60 32.35
CA THR A 323 21.81 -20.82 31.54
C THR A 323 22.60 -19.52 31.49
N ASN A 324 23.88 -19.57 31.90
CA ASN A 324 24.76 -18.42 31.78
C ASN A 324 25.15 -18.21 30.31
N LEU A 325 25.18 -16.96 29.85
CA LEU A 325 25.58 -16.62 28.50
C LEU A 325 27.00 -17.13 28.16
N ALA A 326 27.90 -17.14 29.17
CA ALA A 326 29.25 -17.71 29.04
C ALA A 326 29.25 -19.20 28.69
N ASP A 327 28.28 -19.97 29.19
CA ASP A 327 28.15 -21.41 28.89
C ASP A 327 27.69 -21.69 27.46
N ILE A 328 26.96 -20.73 26.84
CA ILE A 328 26.45 -20.83 25.49
C ILE A 328 27.52 -20.42 24.45
N ILE A 329 28.28 -19.37 24.74
CA ILE A 329 29.26 -18.77 23.82
C ILE A 329 30.62 -19.46 23.90
N GLY A 330 30.90 -20.18 25.00
CA GLY A 330 32.21 -20.71 25.36
C GLY A 330 33.20 -19.63 25.78
N GLU A 331 34.20 -20.01 26.54
CA GLU A 331 35.19 -19.04 27.08
C GLU A 331 35.95 -18.28 25.96
N GLU A 332 36.18 -18.90 24.80
CA GLU A 332 36.83 -18.28 23.62
C GLU A 332 35.96 -17.22 22.94
N GLY A 333 34.63 -17.36 22.93
CA GLY A 333 33.70 -16.40 22.37
C GLY A 333 33.59 -15.12 23.18
N PHE A 334 33.67 -15.25 24.52
CA PHE A 334 33.58 -14.10 25.43
C PHE A 334 34.83 -13.21 25.39
N GLN A 335 36.02 -13.80 25.14
CA GLN A 335 37.26 -13.03 25.00
C GLN A 335 37.29 -12.20 23.71
N LYS A 336 36.61 -12.64 22.65
CA LYS A 336 36.47 -11.88 21.37
C LYS A 336 35.53 -10.68 21.48
N LEU A 337 34.49 -10.74 22.32
CA LEU A 337 33.54 -9.64 22.51
C LEU A 337 34.09 -8.52 23.42
N GLY A 338 35.11 -8.82 24.23
CA GLY A 338 35.77 -7.84 25.12
C GLY A 338 36.95 -7.09 24.47
N GLN A 339 37.30 -7.39 23.24
CA GLN A 339 38.43 -6.75 22.49
C GLN A 339 38.01 -5.92 21.30
N SER A 340 36.71 -5.73 21.04
CA SER A 340 36.11 -4.81 20.09
C SER A 340 35.45 -3.63 20.85
#